data_c59c4366724a546524b9064cc1a4aa0b
#
_entry.id   c59c4366724a546524b9064cc1a4aa0b
#
_cell.length_a   1.000
_cell.length_b   1.000
_cell.length_c   1.000
_cell.angle_alpha   90.00
_cell.angle_beta   90.00
_cell.angle_gamma   90.00
#
_symmetry.space_group_name_H-M   'P 1'
#
loop_
_entity.id
_entity.type
_entity.pdbx_description
1 polymer ?
#
loop_
_entity_poly.entity_id
_entity_poly.type
_entity_poly.pdbx_seq_one_letter_code
_entity_poly.pdbx_strand_id
1 'polypeptide(L)'
;MELKDFIGKVVISTYSKQRYVLDEITAPEITVRTEKPNEHGYFSHYCWETINGDPISNGNLMFEDQSLTEPFKAAYQAYCSTEDARWENYGYYMRKY
;
A
#
# COMPACT_ATOMS: atom_id res chain seq x y z
N MET A 1 6.98 -0.04 14.31
CA MET A 1 5.68 -0.45 13.76
C MET A 1 5.91 -1.43 12.63
N GLU A 2 5.05 -2.40 12.54
CA GLU A 2 5.08 -3.35 11.44
C GLU A 2 4.06 -2.93 10.40
N LEU A 3 4.21 -3.46 9.19
CA LEU A 3 3.29 -3.09 8.10
C LEU A 3 1.83 -3.36 8.45
N LYS A 4 1.57 -4.42 9.18
CA LYS A 4 0.18 -4.74 9.54
C LYS A 4 -0.46 -3.66 10.41
N ASP A 5 0.37 -2.84 11.06
CA ASP A 5 -0.15 -1.78 11.92
C ASP A 5 -0.75 -0.63 11.12
N PHE A 6 -0.44 -0.57 9.84
CA PHE A 6 -0.94 0.49 8.97
C PHE A 6 -2.24 0.09 8.27
N ILE A 7 -2.61 -1.17 8.34
CA ILE A 7 -3.86 -1.63 7.73
C ILE A 7 -5.02 -0.97 8.47
N GLY A 8 -5.95 -0.44 7.72
CA GLY A 8 -7.09 0.28 8.28
C GLY A 8 -6.87 1.77 8.42
N LYS A 9 -5.67 2.27 8.12
CA LYS A 9 -5.40 3.70 8.21
C LYS A 9 -5.84 4.40 6.94
N VAL A 10 -6.25 5.64 7.08
CA VAL A 10 -6.74 6.42 5.95
C VAL A 10 -5.57 6.97 5.14
N VAL A 11 -5.67 6.82 3.83
CA VAL A 11 -4.73 7.42 2.89
C VAL A 11 -5.52 8.25 1.89
N ILE A 12 -4.87 9.24 1.30
CA ILE A 12 -5.51 10.18 0.40
C ILE A 12 -4.72 10.20 -0.91
N SER A 13 -5.44 10.10 -2.02
CA SER A 13 -4.81 10.24 -3.32
C SER A 13 -4.38 11.70 -3.51
N THR A 14 -3.11 11.89 -3.88
CA THR A 14 -2.62 13.25 -4.10
C THR A 14 -3.18 13.84 -5.39
N TYR A 15 -3.67 12.99 -6.29
CA TYR A 15 -4.28 13.47 -7.53
C TYR A 15 -5.74 13.85 -7.33
N SER A 16 -6.54 12.91 -6.89
CA SER A 16 -7.98 13.11 -6.83
C SER A 16 -8.46 13.68 -5.51
N LYS A 17 -7.60 13.66 -4.51
CA LYS A 17 -7.92 14.06 -3.14
C LYS A 17 -8.96 13.15 -2.49
N GLN A 18 -9.22 12.00 -3.10
CA GLN A 18 -10.16 11.05 -2.52
C GLN A 18 -9.52 10.29 -1.38
N ARG A 19 -10.34 9.94 -0.43
CA ARG A 19 -9.92 9.23 0.78
C ARG A 19 -10.16 7.74 0.58
N TYR A 20 -9.20 6.97 0.99
CA TYR A 20 -9.26 5.51 0.94
C TYR A 20 -8.75 4.95 2.24
N VAL A 21 -8.94 3.66 2.43
CA VAL A 21 -8.41 2.95 3.60
C VAL A 21 -7.40 1.93 3.09
N LEU A 22 -6.26 1.90 3.73
CA LEU A 22 -5.22 0.96 3.37
C LEU A 22 -5.68 -0.44 3.77
N ASP A 23 -5.80 -1.33 2.80
CA ASP A 23 -6.42 -2.63 3.01
C ASP A 23 -5.41 -3.78 3.02
N GLU A 24 -4.45 -3.75 2.12
CA GLU A 24 -3.49 -4.82 2.03
C GLU A 24 -2.15 -4.27 1.53
N ILE A 25 -1.08 -4.81 2.05
CA ILE A 25 0.26 -4.43 1.60
C ILE A 25 0.99 -5.69 1.20
N THR A 26 1.36 -5.77 -0.07
CA THR A 26 2.23 -6.83 -0.55
C THR A 26 3.23 -6.15 -1.45
N ALA A 27 4.47 -6.56 -1.42
CA ALA A 27 5.40 -6.04 -2.38
C ALA A 27 5.14 -6.73 -3.70
N PRO A 28 5.01 -6.00 -4.79
CA PRO A 28 5.16 -4.55 -4.93
C PRO A 28 3.86 -3.76 -4.86
N GLU A 29 2.80 -4.33 -4.39
CA GLU A 29 1.49 -3.70 -4.45
C GLU A 29 0.96 -3.25 -3.12
N ILE A 30 0.22 -2.15 -3.17
CA ILE A 30 -0.59 -1.70 -2.04
C ILE A 30 -2.03 -1.65 -2.54
N THR A 31 -2.92 -2.26 -1.80
CA THR A 31 -4.35 -2.24 -2.13
C THR A 31 -5.06 -1.34 -1.13
N VAL A 32 -5.89 -0.47 -1.65
CA VAL A 32 -6.72 0.40 -0.83
C VAL A 32 -8.18 0.14 -1.18
N ARG A 33 -9.08 0.52 -0.30
CA ARG A 33 -10.51 0.40 -0.54
C ARG A 33 -11.20 1.70 -0.20
N THR A 34 -12.42 1.86 -0.67
CA THR A 34 -13.21 3.02 -0.31
C THR A 34 -13.49 3.00 1.20
N GLU A 35 -13.68 4.16 1.79
CA GLU A 35 -13.97 4.27 3.22
C GLU A 35 -15.30 3.65 3.57
N LYS A 36 -16.26 3.82 2.69
CA LYS A 36 -17.62 3.33 2.93
C LYS A 36 -18.04 2.39 1.82
N PRO A 37 -18.88 1.42 2.14
CA PRO A 37 -19.40 0.54 1.09
C PRO A 37 -20.38 1.32 0.20
N ASN A 38 -20.60 0.77 -0.98
CA ASN A 38 -21.60 1.34 -1.88
C ASN A 38 -23.00 0.98 -1.39
N GLU A 39 -24.01 1.35 -2.16
CA GLU A 39 -25.41 1.10 -1.78
C GLU A 39 -25.74 -0.39 -1.62
N HIS A 40 -24.93 -1.26 -2.20
CA HIS A 40 -25.14 -2.70 -2.11
C HIS A 40 -24.30 -3.33 -1.00
N GLY A 41 -23.57 -2.53 -0.23
CA GLY A 41 -22.76 -3.03 0.86
C GLY A 41 -21.38 -3.52 0.48
N TYR A 42 -20.92 -3.20 -0.73
CA TYR A 42 -19.60 -3.64 -1.19
C TYR A 42 -18.62 -2.49 -1.23
N PHE A 43 -17.36 -2.80 -0.91
CA PHE A 43 -16.28 -1.83 -1.03
C PHE A 43 -15.62 -1.99 -2.40
N SER A 44 -15.19 -0.87 -2.96
CA SER A 44 -14.38 -0.90 -4.17
C SER A 44 -12.91 -0.91 -3.75
N HIS A 45 -12.12 -1.72 -4.42
CA HIS A 45 -10.71 -1.89 -4.13
C HIS A 45 -9.88 -1.43 -5.31
N TYR A 46 -8.73 -0.82 -5.02
CA TYR A 46 -7.82 -0.33 -6.04
C TYR A 46 -6.41 -0.73 -5.67
N CYS A 47 -5.66 -1.19 -6.66
CA CYS A 47 -4.26 -1.59 -6.45
C CYS A 47 -3.34 -0.51 -6.99
N TRP A 48 -2.30 -0.20 -6.24
CA TRP A 48 -1.24 0.65 -6.72
C TRP A 48 0.00 -0.20 -6.83
N GLU A 49 0.51 -0.33 -8.05
CA GLU A 49 1.76 -1.03 -8.27
C GLU A 49 2.91 -0.10 -7.96
N THR A 50 3.97 -0.67 -7.44
CA THR A 50 5.12 0.12 -7.03
C THR A 50 6.30 -0.18 -7.92
N ILE A 51 6.26 0.38 -9.11
CA ILE A 51 7.37 0.19 -10.05
C ILE A 51 8.62 0.89 -9.54
N ASN A 52 8.44 2.06 -8.96
CA ASN A 52 9.55 2.86 -8.47
C ASN A 52 9.42 3.11 -6.97
N GLY A 53 9.13 2.07 -6.23
CA GLY A 53 8.90 2.21 -4.81
C GLY A 53 7.41 2.25 -4.52
N ASP A 54 7.06 2.28 -3.26
CA ASP A 54 5.66 2.25 -2.87
C ASP A 54 4.99 3.61 -3.11
N PRO A 55 3.67 3.64 -3.27
CA PRO A 55 2.97 4.88 -3.62
C PRO A 55 3.01 5.94 -2.51
N ILE A 56 3.29 5.56 -1.28
CA ILE A 56 3.45 6.54 -0.21
C ILE A 56 4.77 7.27 -0.40
N SER A 57 5.85 6.53 -0.65
CA SER A 57 7.17 7.13 -0.83
C SER A 57 7.26 7.95 -2.10
N ASN A 58 6.57 7.54 -3.15
CA ASN A 58 6.65 8.28 -4.41
C ASN A 58 5.62 9.41 -4.52
N GLY A 59 4.80 9.60 -3.50
CA GLY A 59 3.91 10.75 -3.44
C GLY A 59 2.54 10.58 -4.07
N ASN A 60 2.20 9.40 -4.54
CA ASN A 60 0.87 9.18 -5.12
C ASN A 60 -0.22 9.05 -4.07
N LEU A 61 0.15 8.55 -2.91
CA LEU A 61 -0.74 8.45 -1.77
C LEU A 61 -0.07 9.09 -0.57
N MET A 62 -0.87 9.66 0.31
CA MET A 62 -0.34 10.20 1.56
C MET A 62 -1.25 9.77 2.70
N PHE A 63 -0.66 9.51 3.87
CA PHE A 63 -1.47 9.22 5.04
C PHE A 63 -2.20 10.48 5.48
N GLU A 64 -3.42 10.31 5.92
CA GLU A 64 -4.15 11.42 6.53
C GLU A 64 -3.39 11.87 7.78
N ASP A 65 -2.94 10.92 8.57
CA ASP A 65 -2.10 11.21 9.72
C ASP A 65 -0.64 11.14 9.25
N GLN A 66 -0.07 12.29 8.97
CA GLN A 66 1.26 12.34 8.38
C GLN A 66 2.37 11.86 9.29
N SER A 67 2.09 11.72 10.57
CA SER A 67 3.07 11.16 11.49
C SER A 67 3.35 9.68 11.17
N LEU A 68 2.49 9.06 10.38
CA LEU A 68 2.66 7.66 9.99
C LEU A 68 3.61 7.49 8.80
N THR A 69 3.95 8.57 8.11
CA THR A 69 4.72 8.49 6.88
C THR A 69 6.11 7.89 7.08
N GLU A 70 6.88 8.44 7.99
CA GLU A 70 8.23 7.95 8.20
C GLU A 70 8.25 6.53 8.80
N PRO A 71 7.42 6.23 9.80
CA PRO A 71 7.35 4.85 10.28
C PRO A 71 6.96 3.88 9.18
N PHE A 72 6.06 4.28 8.27
CA PHE A 72 5.66 3.42 7.17
C PHE A 72 6.83 3.17 6.22
N LYS A 73 7.54 4.22 5.86
CA LYS A 73 8.68 4.08 4.96
C LYS A 73 9.72 3.12 5.53
N ALA A 74 9.99 3.26 6.83
CA ALA A 74 10.95 2.39 7.48
C ALA A 74 10.47 0.94 7.49
N ALA A 75 9.21 0.72 7.81
CA ALA A 75 8.64 -0.62 7.86
C ALA A 75 8.61 -1.25 6.47
N TYR A 76 8.24 -0.48 5.46
CA TYR A 76 8.14 -0.99 4.10
C TYR A 76 9.53 -1.32 3.57
N GLN A 77 10.51 -0.49 3.87
CA GLN A 77 11.88 -0.72 3.44
C GLN A 77 12.43 -1.99 4.10
N ALA A 78 12.15 -2.18 5.38
CA ALA A 78 12.55 -3.37 6.08
C ALA A 78 11.89 -4.61 5.47
N TYR A 79 10.62 -4.50 5.13
CA TYR A 79 9.89 -5.58 4.52
C TYR A 79 10.47 -5.92 3.16
N CYS A 80 10.77 -4.93 2.35
CA CYS A 80 11.36 -5.15 1.03
C CYS A 80 12.75 -5.76 1.15
N SER A 81 13.51 -5.35 2.13
CA SER A 81 14.83 -5.93 2.34
C SER A 81 14.76 -7.41 2.69
N THR A 82 13.75 -7.77 3.46
CA THR A 82 13.51 -9.16 3.78
C THR A 82 13.01 -9.92 2.58
N GLU A 83 12.10 -9.31 1.84
CA GLU A 83 11.51 -9.94 0.68
C GLU A 83 12.48 -10.03 -0.46
N ASP A 84 13.42 -9.12 -0.56
CA ASP A 84 14.41 -9.18 -1.60
C ASP A 84 15.08 -10.52 -1.60
N ALA A 85 15.27 -11.06 -0.45
CA ALA A 85 15.84 -12.37 -0.38
C ALA A 85 14.94 -13.37 -1.10
N ARG A 86 13.67 -13.02 -1.24
CA ARG A 86 12.70 -13.89 -1.87
C ARG A 86 12.22 -13.35 -3.16
N TRP A 87 12.71 -12.30 -3.49
CA TRP A 87 12.18 -11.64 -4.62
C TRP A 87 12.71 -12.12 -5.86
N GLU A 88 13.65 -12.85 -5.76
CA GLU A 88 13.98 -13.69 -6.80
C GLU A 88 12.77 -14.49 -7.01
N ASN A 89 12.12 -14.75 -5.90
CA ASN A 89 10.90 -15.46 -5.97
C ASN A 89 9.85 -14.62 -6.51
N TYR A 90 9.95 -13.37 -6.30
CA TYR A 90 9.01 -12.48 -6.80
C TYR A 90 9.13 -12.46 -8.29
N GLY A 91 10.31 -12.33 -8.75
CA GLY A 91 10.48 -12.48 -10.13
C GLY A 91 9.76 -13.70 -10.56
N TYR A 92 9.74 -14.66 -9.71
CA TYR A 92 9.10 -15.85 -9.98
C TYR A 92 7.62 -15.69 -9.94
N TYR A 93 7.13 -14.95 -9.03
CA TYR A 93 5.76 -14.77 -8.96
C TYR A 93 5.28 -13.98 -10.16
N MET A 94 6.11 -13.22 -10.76
CA MET A 94 5.78 -12.67 -12.02
C MET A 94 5.73 -13.76 -13.04
N ARG A 95 6.53 -14.79 -12.88
CA ARG A 95 6.52 -15.79 -13.87
C ARG A 95 5.54 -16.86 -13.66
N LYS A 96 4.91 -16.95 -12.56
CA LYS A 96 3.89 -17.94 -12.48
C LYS A 96 2.64 -17.50 -13.20
N TYR A 97 2.70 -16.39 -13.76
CA TYR A 97 1.65 -15.96 -14.65
C TYR A 97 2.03 -16.30 -16.10
#